data_c001365b612bb42a626a5595e3e0b976
#
_entry.id   c001365b612bb42a626a5595e3e0b976
#
_cell.length_a   1.000
_cell.length_b   1.000
_cell.length_c   1.000
_cell.angle_alpha   90.00
_cell.angle_beta   90.00
_cell.angle_gamma   90.00
#
_symmetry.space_group_name_H-M   'P 1'
#
loop_
_entity.id
_entity.type
_entity.pdbx_description
1 polymer ?
#
loop_
_entity_poly.entity_id
_entity_poly.type
_entity_poly.pdbx_seq_one_letter_code
_entity_poly.pdbx_strand_id
1 'polypeptide(L)'
;MAQRVSPGAIALAWLLTIAVDFLVFAGLFAGLFDNTHPALLSDRQLFERIPAGYVSFLLEIGLLAWVFQHRRPASSADGAKVGAGVGALLAGAIATGVWSFSTVPVPVLAVWCGTLVVQLSSAGALLAAAGTEHWRRGRRNALIACALMIIGGIASQNLL
;
A
#
# COMPACT_ATOMS: atom_id res chain seq x y z
N MET A 1 -20.38 21.28 3.86
CA MET A 1 -19.75 20.61 5.01
C MET A 1 -18.57 19.78 4.51
N ALA A 2 -17.41 19.87 5.15
CA ALA A 2 -16.26 19.05 4.80
C ALA A 2 -16.55 17.59 5.23
N GLN A 3 -16.53 16.66 4.28
CA GLN A 3 -16.68 15.24 4.58
C GLN A 3 -15.37 14.78 5.25
N ARG A 4 -15.37 14.70 6.57
CA ARG A 4 -14.20 14.20 7.32
C ARG A 4 -14.10 12.70 7.10
N VAL A 5 -12.96 12.25 6.57
CA VAL A 5 -12.65 10.82 6.51
C VAL A 5 -12.61 10.30 7.95
N SER A 6 -13.37 9.25 8.25
CA SER A 6 -13.45 8.71 9.60
C SER A 6 -12.13 8.02 10.01
N PRO A 7 -11.71 8.11 11.29
CA PRO A 7 -10.53 7.40 11.76
C PRO A 7 -10.57 5.89 11.49
N GLY A 8 -11.76 5.28 11.56
CA GLY A 8 -11.93 3.87 11.24
C GLY A 8 -11.70 3.54 9.77
N ALA A 9 -12.01 4.45 8.85
CA ALA A 9 -11.69 4.28 7.43
C ALA A 9 -10.18 4.40 7.16
N ILE A 10 -9.50 5.32 7.84
CA ILE A 10 -8.04 5.47 7.78
C ILE A 10 -7.37 4.20 8.30
N ALA A 11 -7.77 3.69 9.47
CA ALA A 11 -7.21 2.47 10.04
C ALA A 11 -7.40 1.26 9.12
N LEU A 12 -8.59 1.13 8.51
CA LEU A 12 -8.86 0.02 7.59
C LEU A 12 -8.09 0.16 6.27
N ALA A 13 -7.93 1.37 5.74
CA ALA A 13 -7.10 1.63 4.57
C ALA A 13 -5.63 1.29 4.85
N TRP A 14 -5.12 1.65 6.02
CA TRP A 14 -3.79 1.28 6.49
C TRP A 14 -3.61 -0.24 6.60
N LEU A 15 -4.56 -0.98 7.20
CA LEU A 15 -4.52 -2.44 7.24
C LEU A 15 -4.53 -3.06 5.84
N LEU A 16 -5.28 -2.48 4.92
CA LEU A 16 -5.32 -2.94 3.53
C LEU A 16 -3.97 -2.75 2.83
N THR A 17 -3.27 -1.63 3.06
CA THR A 17 -1.92 -1.43 2.50
C THR A 17 -0.92 -2.44 3.06
N ILE A 18 -0.97 -2.74 4.36
CA ILE A 18 -0.14 -3.78 4.99
C ILE A 18 -0.42 -5.15 4.37
N ALA A 19 -1.69 -5.49 4.13
CA ALA A 19 -2.05 -6.78 3.55
C ALA A 19 -1.57 -6.92 2.09
N VAL A 20 -1.65 -5.84 1.30
CA VAL A 20 -1.09 -5.79 -0.06
C VAL A 20 0.43 -5.97 -0.02
N ASP A 21 1.11 -5.24 0.87
CA ASP A 21 2.54 -5.32 1.04
C ASP A 21 3.00 -6.74 1.38
N PHE A 22 2.34 -7.35 2.36
CA PHE A 22 2.64 -8.72 2.78
C PHE A 22 2.44 -9.73 1.63
N LEU A 23 1.34 -9.64 0.87
CA LEU A 23 1.11 -10.52 -0.28
C LEU A 23 2.20 -10.36 -1.34
N VAL A 24 2.62 -9.12 -1.62
CA VAL A 24 3.61 -8.84 -2.66
C VAL A 24 5.00 -9.26 -2.22
N PHE A 25 5.48 -8.78 -1.08
CA PHE A 25 6.88 -8.93 -0.68
C PHE A 25 7.16 -10.25 0.03
N ALA A 26 6.24 -10.73 0.86
CA ALA A 26 6.40 -12.00 1.54
C ALA A 26 5.85 -13.20 0.74
N GLY A 27 5.01 -12.93 -0.26
CA GLY A 27 4.39 -13.94 -1.10
C GLY A 27 4.93 -13.93 -2.54
N LEU A 28 4.33 -13.13 -3.41
CA LEU A 28 4.51 -13.23 -4.87
C LEU A 28 5.94 -12.95 -5.36
N PHE A 29 6.65 -12.07 -4.71
CA PHE A 29 7.98 -11.62 -5.11
C PHE A 29 9.05 -11.87 -4.03
N ALA A 30 8.80 -12.78 -3.10
CA ALA A 30 9.76 -13.10 -2.02
C ALA A 30 11.17 -13.39 -2.55
N GLY A 31 11.29 -14.18 -3.61
CA GLY A 31 12.58 -14.51 -4.22
C GLY A 31 13.30 -13.32 -4.90
N LEU A 32 12.60 -12.24 -5.23
CA LEU A 32 13.23 -11.03 -5.78
C LEU A 32 13.92 -10.20 -4.68
N PHE A 33 13.46 -10.37 -3.44
CA PHE A 33 13.97 -9.69 -2.25
C PHE A 33 14.89 -10.58 -1.41
N ASP A 34 15.36 -11.69 -1.99
CA ASP A 34 16.35 -12.54 -1.35
C ASP A 34 17.59 -11.73 -0.97
N ASN A 35 18.05 -11.92 0.28
CA ASN A 35 19.06 -11.10 0.98
C ASN A 35 20.48 -11.18 0.41
N THR A 36 20.65 -11.74 -0.77
CA THR A 36 21.93 -11.86 -1.46
C THR A 36 22.43 -10.53 -2.07
N HIS A 37 21.53 -9.55 -2.24
CA HIS A 37 21.92 -8.27 -2.84
C HIS A 37 22.43 -7.29 -1.78
N PRO A 38 23.66 -6.76 -1.89
CA PRO A 38 24.29 -5.92 -0.86
C PRO A 38 23.54 -4.59 -0.57
N ALA A 39 22.62 -4.17 -1.46
CA ALA A 39 21.79 -2.99 -1.24
C ALA A 39 20.54 -3.27 -0.40
N LEU A 40 20.22 -4.54 -0.13
CA LEU A 40 19.08 -4.94 0.69
C LEU A 40 19.52 -5.27 2.13
N LEU A 41 18.60 -5.09 3.05
CA LEU A 41 18.84 -5.41 4.46
C LEU A 41 18.83 -6.93 4.67
N SER A 42 19.61 -7.42 5.63
CA SER A 42 19.50 -8.80 6.12
C SER A 42 18.12 -9.01 6.78
N ASP A 43 17.65 -10.27 6.86
CA ASP A 43 16.35 -10.63 7.47
C ASP A 43 16.18 -10.04 8.86
N ARG A 44 17.21 -10.11 9.69
CA ARG A 44 17.19 -9.54 11.04
C ARG A 44 16.99 -8.03 11.02
N GLN A 45 17.74 -7.32 10.18
CA GLN A 45 17.63 -5.86 10.06
C GLN A 45 16.28 -5.45 9.48
N LEU A 46 15.76 -6.23 8.52
CA LEU A 46 14.44 -6.03 7.95
C LEU A 46 13.37 -6.18 9.04
N PHE A 47 13.42 -7.26 9.82
CA PHE A 47 12.47 -7.49 10.91
C PHE A 47 12.47 -6.36 11.94
N GLU A 48 13.64 -5.87 12.33
CA GLU A 48 13.78 -4.74 13.27
C GLU A 48 13.17 -3.44 12.73
N ARG A 49 13.05 -3.29 11.39
CA ARG A 49 12.52 -2.08 10.72
C ARG A 49 11.08 -2.19 10.25
N ILE A 50 10.44 -3.34 10.36
CA ILE A 50 9.01 -3.51 10.02
C ILE A 50 8.11 -2.42 10.63
N PRO A 51 8.26 -2.04 11.93
CA PRO A 51 7.41 -0.98 12.50
C PRO A 51 7.57 0.37 11.79
N ALA A 52 8.78 0.71 11.32
CA ALA A 52 9.01 1.94 10.56
C ALA A 52 8.30 1.91 9.19
N GLY A 53 8.30 0.75 8.52
CA GLY A 53 7.53 0.54 7.30
C GLY A 53 6.03 0.75 7.50
N TYR A 54 5.49 0.23 8.60
CA TYR A 54 4.06 0.43 8.91
C TYR A 54 3.72 1.89 9.21
N VAL A 55 4.64 2.65 9.81
CA VAL A 55 4.48 4.10 10.01
C VAL A 55 4.49 4.83 8.66
N SER A 56 5.35 4.43 7.70
CA SER A 56 5.35 5.06 6.38
C SER A 56 4.02 4.87 5.65
N PHE A 57 3.42 3.68 5.70
CA PHE A 57 2.08 3.45 5.13
C PHE A 57 1.01 4.32 5.79
N LEU A 58 1.09 4.54 7.11
CA LEU A 58 0.16 5.43 7.79
C LEU A 58 0.31 6.89 7.32
N LEU A 59 1.54 7.35 7.08
CA LEU A 59 1.80 8.68 6.52
C LEU A 59 1.27 8.82 5.09
N GLU A 60 1.41 7.79 4.26
CA GLU A 60 0.87 7.75 2.89
C GLU A 60 -0.66 7.81 2.89
N ILE A 61 -1.31 7.05 3.77
CA ILE A 61 -2.77 7.12 3.94
C ILE A 61 -3.20 8.49 4.49
N GLY A 62 -2.41 9.07 5.40
CA GLY A 62 -2.61 10.43 5.89
C GLY A 62 -2.55 11.48 4.78
N LEU A 63 -1.56 11.39 3.90
CA LEU A 63 -1.43 12.23 2.70
C LEU A 63 -2.65 12.06 1.79
N LEU A 64 -3.04 10.83 1.51
CA LEU A 64 -4.21 10.56 0.66
C LEU A 64 -5.50 11.11 1.26
N ALA A 65 -5.69 10.95 2.58
CA ALA A 65 -6.83 11.52 3.29
C ALA A 65 -6.82 13.06 3.25
N TRP A 66 -5.64 13.68 3.33
CA TRP A 66 -5.49 15.13 3.16
C TRP A 66 -5.85 15.58 1.74
N VAL A 67 -5.39 14.88 0.70
CA VAL A 67 -5.78 15.13 -0.70
C VAL A 67 -7.30 15.05 -0.87
N PHE A 68 -7.95 14.07 -0.23
CA PHE A 68 -9.41 13.90 -0.31
C PHE A 68 -10.21 15.02 0.34
N GLN A 69 -9.64 15.73 1.33
CA GLN A 69 -10.29 16.93 1.88
C GLN A 69 -10.44 18.05 0.81
N HIS A 70 -9.52 18.08 -0.16
CA HIS A 70 -9.50 19.08 -1.22
C HIS A 70 -10.17 18.59 -2.52
N ARG A 71 -10.08 17.30 -2.83
CA ARG A 71 -10.50 16.75 -4.12
C ARG A 71 -11.77 15.88 -4.08
N ARG A 72 -12.41 15.68 -2.98
CA ARG A 72 -13.71 15.02 -2.78
C ARG A 72 -14.13 14.02 -3.87
N PRO A 73 -13.56 12.80 -3.92
CA PRO A 73 -13.92 11.80 -4.91
C PRO A 73 -15.43 11.49 -4.84
N ALA A 74 -16.09 11.44 -6.01
CA ALA A 74 -17.52 11.21 -6.09
C ALA A 74 -17.91 9.73 -5.95
N SER A 75 -16.97 8.82 -6.19
CA SER A 75 -17.19 7.38 -6.16
C SER A 75 -15.93 6.63 -5.73
N SER A 76 -16.06 5.33 -5.40
CA SER A 76 -14.90 4.46 -5.12
C SER A 76 -13.95 4.38 -6.32
N ALA A 77 -14.47 4.36 -7.55
CA ALA A 77 -13.65 4.35 -8.75
C ALA A 77 -12.88 5.67 -8.93
N ASP A 78 -13.48 6.80 -8.60
CA ASP A 78 -12.82 8.09 -8.63
C ASP A 78 -11.76 8.18 -7.51
N GLY A 79 -12.08 7.69 -6.33
CA GLY A 79 -11.12 7.53 -5.24
C GLY A 79 -9.92 6.66 -5.60
N ALA A 80 -10.16 5.54 -6.31
CA ALA A 80 -9.09 4.68 -6.81
C ALA A 80 -8.17 5.42 -7.80
N LYS A 81 -8.73 6.20 -8.74
CA LYS A 81 -7.94 7.00 -9.70
C LYS A 81 -7.09 8.05 -9.01
N VAL A 82 -7.66 8.76 -8.02
CA VAL A 82 -6.91 9.74 -7.23
C VAL A 82 -5.79 9.05 -6.46
N GLY A 83 -6.08 7.93 -5.81
CA GLY A 83 -5.07 7.12 -5.11
C GLY A 83 -3.97 6.62 -6.02
N ALA A 84 -4.33 6.10 -7.21
CA ALA A 84 -3.35 5.67 -8.22
C ALA A 84 -2.45 6.83 -8.69
N GLY A 85 -3.02 8.01 -8.91
CA GLY A 85 -2.25 9.20 -9.30
C GLY A 85 -1.26 9.64 -8.23
N VAL A 86 -1.70 9.69 -6.96
CA VAL A 86 -0.82 9.99 -5.81
C VAL A 86 0.26 8.91 -5.67
N GLY A 87 -0.13 7.63 -5.79
CA GLY A 87 0.80 6.50 -5.73
C GLY A 87 1.86 6.56 -6.83
N ALA A 88 1.46 6.85 -8.06
CA ALA A 88 2.38 6.96 -9.19
C ALA A 88 3.39 8.10 -9.02
N LEU A 89 2.96 9.25 -8.50
CA LEU A 89 3.84 10.39 -8.24
C LEU A 89 4.84 10.07 -7.13
N LEU A 90 4.39 9.49 -6.02
CA LEU A 90 5.26 9.08 -4.92
C LEU A 90 6.24 7.98 -5.36
N ALA A 91 5.73 6.95 -6.05
CA ALA A 91 6.55 5.87 -6.59
C ALA A 91 7.63 6.38 -7.55
N GLY A 92 7.25 7.25 -8.48
CA GLY A 92 8.19 7.88 -9.41
C GLY A 92 9.27 8.69 -8.70
N ALA A 93 8.89 9.51 -7.73
CA ALA A 93 9.82 10.32 -6.95
C ALA A 93 10.80 9.45 -6.14
N ILE A 94 10.29 8.44 -5.43
CA ILE A 94 11.09 7.52 -4.63
C ILE A 94 12.03 6.71 -5.52
N ALA A 95 11.51 6.10 -6.59
CA ALA A 95 12.31 5.26 -7.49
C ALA A 95 13.43 6.05 -8.16
N THR A 96 13.12 7.24 -8.67
CA THR A 96 14.13 8.11 -9.31
C THR A 96 15.19 8.54 -8.29
N GLY A 97 14.76 8.92 -7.08
CA GLY A 97 15.66 9.26 -5.99
C GLY A 97 16.57 8.09 -5.63
N VAL A 98 16.00 6.92 -5.31
CA VAL A 98 16.77 5.72 -4.93
C VAL A 98 17.72 5.30 -6.07
N TRP A 99 17.25 5.28 -7.31
CA TRP A 99 18.08 4.93 -8.47
C TRP A 99 19.26 5.87 -8.64
N SER A 100 19.13 7.15 -8.30
CA SER A 100 20.20 8.15 -8.49
C SER A 100 21.40 7.97 -7.56
N PHE A 101 21.25 7.28 -6.42
CA PHE A 101 22.31 7.14 -5.41
C PHE A 101 22.52 5.71 -4.89
N SER A 102 21.83 4.73 -5.46
CA SER A 102 21.92 3.34 -5.00
C SER A 102 22.11 2.35 -6.13
N THR A 103 22.52 1.13 -5.79
CA THR A 103 22.67 0.00 -6.72
C THR A 103 21.46 -0.95 -6.68
N VAL A 104 20.32 -0.50 -6.17
CA VAL A 104 19.09 -1.31 -6.10
C VAL A 104 18.67 -1.72 -7.52
N PRO A 105 18.42 -3.02 -7.77
CA PRO A 105 18.04 -3.51 -9.08
C PRO A 105 16.73 -2.90 -9.59
N VAL A 106 16.68 -2.57 -10.89
CA VAL A 106 15.48 -2.01 -11.52
C VAL A 106 14.22 -2.87 -11.30
N PRO A 107 14.27 -4.22 -11.37
CA PRO A 107 13.09 -5.05 -11.05
C PRO A 107 12.55 -4.83 -9.64
N VAL A 108 13.42 -4.67 -8.64
CA VAL A 108 13.03 -4.35 -7.25
C VAL A 108 12.30 -3.02 -7.19
N LEU A 109 12.85 -1.98 -7.81
CA LEU A 109 12.22 -0.67 -7.90
C LEU A 109 10.87 -0.73 -8.61
N ALA A 110 10.76 -1.50 -9.69
CA ALA A 110 9.52 -1.67 -10.43
C ALA A 110 8.42 -2.34 -9.58
N VAL A 111 8.76 -3.37 -8.80
CA VAL A 111 7.81 -4.01 -7.87
C VAL A 111 7.40 -3.04 -6.77
N TRP A 112 8.32 -2.28 -6.16
CA TRP A 112 7.99 -1.25 -5.18
C TRP A 112 7.03 -0.20 -5.73
N CYS A 113 7.33 0.33 -6.94
CA CYS A 113 6.46 1.30 -7.60
C CYS A 113 5.06 0.76 -7.87
N GLY A 114 4.98 -0.43 -8.46
CA GLY A 114 3.70 -1.08 -8.76
C GLY A 114 2.88 -1.32 -7.50
N THR A 115 3.54 -1.81 -6.44
CA THR A 115 2.89 -2.06 -5.15
C THR A 115 2.32 -0.77 -4.55
N LEU A 116 3.08 0.31 -4.52
CA LEU A 116 2.63 1.59 -3.98
C LEU A 116 1.42 2.16 -4.74
N VAL A 117 1.41 2.02 -6.09
CA VAL A 117 0.25 2.41 -6.90
C VAL A 117 -0.99 1.58 -6.54
N VAL A 118 -0.85 0.27 -6.40
CA VAL A 118 -1.95 -0.64 -6.02
C VAL A 118 -2.45 -0.33 -4.61
N GLN A 119 -1.55 -0.15 -3.67
CA GLN A 119 -1.86 0.20 -2.27
C GLN A 119 -2.68 1.48 -2.19
N LEU A 120 -2.20 2.58 -2.77
CA LEU A 120 -2.88 3.86 -2.70
C LEU A 120 -4.14 3.92 -3.56
N SER A 121 -4.22 3.16 -4.67
CA SER A 121 -5.44 3.01 -5.44
C SER A 121 -6.54 2.31 -4.64
N SER A 122 -6.23 1.18 -4.03
CA SER A 122 -7.17 0.41 -3.21
C SER A 122 -7.60 1.17 -1.94
N ALA A 123 -6.65 1.82 -1.27
CA ALA A 123 -6.93 2.70 -0.14
C ALA A 123 -7.83 3.88 -0.54
N GLY A 124 -7.57 4.49 -1.70
CA GLY A 124 -8.39 5.58 -2.23
C GLY A 124 -9.82 5.16 -2.53
N ALA A 125 -10.01 3.98 -3.12
CA ALA A 125 -11.34 3.40 -3.33
C ALA A 125 -12.10 3.23 -2.00
N LEU A 126 -11.42 2.72 -0.99
CA LEU A 126 -11.99 2.47 0.33
C LEU A 126 -12.33 3.77 1.08
N LEU A 127 -11.42 4.74 1.09
CA LEU A 127 -11.64 6.05 1.72
C LEU A 127 -12.80 6.80 1.08
N ALA A 128 -12.94 6.74 -0.26
CA ALA A 128 -14.08 7.33 -0.97
C ALA A 128 -15.40 6.64 -0.62
N ALA A 129 -15.40 5.30 -0.49
CA ALA A 129 -16.57 4.53 -0.07
C ALA A 129 -17.03 4.88 1.35
N ALA A 130 -16.13 5.29 2.24
CA ALA A 130 -16.42 5.56 3.65
C ALA A 130 -17.43 6.71 3.85
N GLY A 131 -17.58 7.60 2.87
CA GLY A 131 -18.55 8.70 2.89
C GLY A 131 -19.91 8.36 2.28
N THR A 132 -20.14 7.12 1.85
CA THR A 132 -21.34 6.69 1.13
C THR A 132 -22.17 5.68 1.93
N GLU A 133 -23.42 5.47 1.49
CA GLU A 133 -24.28 4.39 2.02
C GLU A 133 -23.68 2.98 1.83
N HIS A 134 -22.76 2.84 0.89
CA HIS A 134 -22.09 1.58 0.56
C HIS A 134 -20.93 1.24 1.52
N TRP A 135 -20.66 2.07 2.55
CA TRP A 135 -19.56 1.86 3.49
C TRP A 135 -19.55 0.49 4.15
N ARG A 136 -20.73 0.00 4.59
CA ARG A 136 -20.82 -1.32 5.25
C ARG A 136 -20.31 -2.44 4.33
N ARG A 137 -20.68 -2.39 3.06
CA ARG A 137 -20.23 -3.35 2.04
C ARG A 137 -18.75 -3.17 1.73
N GLY A 138 -18.29 -1.94 1.55
CA GLY A 138 -16.88 -1.62 1.31
C GLY A 138 -15.99 -2.11 2.45
N ARG A 139 -16.37 -1.86 3.70
CA ARG A 139 -15.65 -2.34 4.90
C ARG A 139 -15.55 -3.87 4.93
N ARG A 140 -16.66 -4.57 4.72
CA ARG A 140 -16.67 -6.03 4.70
C ARG A 140 -15.76 -6.58 3.61
N ASN A 141 -15.86 -6.05 2.41
CA ASN A 141 -15.05 -6.49 1.27
C ASN A 141 -13.56 -6.23 1.51
N ALA A 142 -13.19 -5.09 2.10
CA ALA A 142 -11.81 -4.79 2.46
C ALA A 142 -11.26 -5.78 3.51
N LEU A 143 -12.04 -6.11 4.55
CA LEU A 143 -11.63 -7.10 5.55
C LEU A 143 -11.43 -8.49 4.94
N ILE A 144 -12.34 -8.92 4.05
CA ILE A 144 -12.20 -10.19 3.33
C ILE A 144 -10.94 -10.15 2.45
N ALA A 145 -10.73 -9.07 1.71
CA ALA A 145 -9.54 -8.91 0.87
C ALA A 145 -8.25 -8.97 1.71
N CYS A 146 -8.18 -8.29 2.85
CA CYS A 146 -7.04 -8.37 3.77
C CYS A 146 -6.78 -9.81 4.22
N ALA A 147 -7.83 -10.54 4.64
CA ALA A 147 -7.69 -11.92 5.07
C ALA A 147 -7.17 -12.82 3.94
N LEU A 148 -7.74 -12.69 2.74
CA LEU A 148 -7.32 -13.48 1.57
C LEU A 148 -5.87 -13.16 1.15
N MET A 149 -5.45 -11.91 1.21
CA MET A 149 -4.08 -11.52 0.87
C MET A 149 -3.07 -12.06 1.89
N ILE A 150 -3.38 -12.00 3.18
CA ILE A 150 -2.53 -12.58 4.23
C ILE A 150 -2.43 -14.09 4.09
N ILE A 151 -3.55 -14.79 3.89
CA ILE A 151 -3.57 -16.24 3.67
C ILE A 151 -2.78 -16.59 2.40
N GLY A 152 -2.99 -15.84 1.32
CA GLY A 152 -2.27 -16.03 0.05
C GLY A 152 -0.77 -15.83 0.20
N GLY A 153 -0.34 -14.81 0.94
CA GLY A 153 1.07 -14.56 1.24
C GLY A 153 1.69 -15.71 2.05
N ILE A 154 1.01 -16.20 3.09
CA ILE A 154 1.47 -17.35 3.88
C ILE A 154 1.53 -18.63 3.02
N ALA A 155 0.51 -18.87 2.19
CA ALA A 155 0.49 -20.03 1.32
C ALA A 155 1.64 -20.02 0.30
N SER A 156 1.93 -18.86 -0.28
CA SER A 156 3.04 -18.69 -1.24
C SER A 156 4.41 -18.99 -0.60
N GLN A 157 4.63 -18.62 0.65
CA GLN A 157 5.88 -18.92 1.38
C GLN A 157 6.11 -20.42 1.59
N ASN A 158 5.04 -21.22 1.63
CA ASN A 158 5.15 -22.66 1.82
C ASN A 158 5.25 -23.45 0.50
N LEU A 159 5.13 -22.77 -0.64
CA LEU A 159 5.23 -23.37 -1.96
C LEU A 159 6.56 -23.07 -2.67
N LEU A 160 7.32 -22.11 -2.16
CA LEU A 160 8.65 -21.72 -2.64
C LEU A 160 9.75 -22.35 -1.78
#